data_dbdde344821db7e8e6838c22ef61b7a2
#
_entry.id   dbdde344821db7e8e6838c22ef61b7a2
#
_cell.length_a   1.000
_cell.length_b   1.000
_cell.length_c   1.000
_cell.angle_alpha   90.00
_cell.angle_beta   90.00
_cell.angle_gamma   90.00
#
_symmetry.space_group_name_H-M   'P 1'
#
loop_
_entity.id
_entity.type
_entity.pdbx_description
1 polymer ?
#
loop_
_entity_poly.entity_id
_entity_poly.type
_entity_poly.pdbx_seq_one_letter_code
_entity_poly.pdbx_strand_id
1 'polypeptide(L)'
;MGDWLQVALIKKREHSLRTILLSYVVSLTVLSVISSLLILYLFSLSFRFGVLIPANQVESDLSAVRSDIETSKVFNPEILPDGTSYVFLTRDFKLKKSNMPVNLQEESLLNYQFKNAHGEKYGYFQSFERSDGIVIVNYQLSPRYRNEWMNQHFPNADLMMIGSMFVSILIIFIILTFYYANKLSQQLKPILRVTEKISQQDLDFQTSQSTIKEFNQVLSGLDHMRIALRESLMENWKAEQDKQNQISALTHDLKTPLTVARGNAELLAMTSLDENQTDLLEHFQKGIAQVDTYVKELSEINKMSLKKTLTLEEVPAKEFVEDIYDQTLSLAQTKQINVVFDKKEIAKE
;
A
#
# COMPACT_ATOMS: atom_id res chain seq x y z
N MET A 1 43.73 16.95 4.85
CA MET A 1 43.27 17.61 3.61
C MET A 1 42.54 16.63 2.68
N GLY A 2 42.10 15.47 3.16
CA GLY A 2 41.49 14.37 2.37
C GLY A 2 39.98 14.16 2.56
N ASP A 3 39.38 14.66 3.63
CA ASP A 3 37.98 14.32 3.97
C ASP A 3 36.89 15.20 3.33
N TRP A 4 37.26 16.38 2.82
CA TRP A 4 36.28 17.30 2.18
C TRP A 4 35.87 16.90 0.76
N LEU A 5 36.63 16.01 0.11
CA LEU A 5 36.37 15.56 -1.27
C LEU A 5 35.40 14.35 -1.33
N GLN A 6 35.26 13.57 -0.27
CA GLN A 6 34.31 12.46 -0.24
C GLN A 6 32.88 12.89 0.08
N VAL A 7 32.65 14.00 0.78
CA VAL A 7 31.33 14.52 1.14
C VAL A 7 30.66 15.25 -0.05
N ALA A 8 31.40 15.64 -1.07
CA ALA A 8 30.88 16.41 -2.20
C ALA A 8 30.26 15.55 -3.35
N LEU A 9 30.38 14.22 -3.32
CA LEU A 9 30.14 13.40 -4.51
C LEU A 9 28.78 12.69 -4.57
N ILE A 10 27.90 12.80 -3.56
CA ILE A 10 26.55 12.21 -3.68
C ILE A 10 25.49 13.16 -3.10
N LYS A 11 25.38 14.37 -3.61
CA LYS A 11 24.13 15.11 -3.46
C LYS A 11 23.11 14.44 -4.38
N LYS A 12 22.46 13.41 -3.89
CA LYS A 12 21.37 12.72 -4.58
C LYS A 12 20.36 13.78 -4.99
N ARG A 13 20.14 13.94 -6.30
CA ARG A 13 19.27 14.99 -6.86
C ARG A 13 17.89 14.80 -6.27
N GLU A 14 17.47 15.72 -5.42
CA GLU A 14 16.13 15.70 -4.81
C GLU A 14 15.09 16.05 -5.86
N HIS A 15 14.05 15.30 -5.92
CA HIS A 15 12.89 15.56 -6.77
C HIS A 15 11.69 15.92 -5.91
N SER A 16 10.88 16.87 -6.34
CA SER A 16 9.59 17.11 -5.70
C SER A 16 8.64 15.95 -6.00
N LEU A 17 7.80 15.60 -5.04
CA LEU A 17 6.70 14.65 -5.21
C LEU A 17 5.84 15.03 -6.42
N ARG A 18 5.58 16.33 -6.59
CA ARG A 18 4.87 16.88 -7.76
C ARG A 18 5.55 16.51 -9.08
N THR A 19 6.87 16.59 -9.15
CA THR A 19 7.64 16.23 -10.36
C THR A 19 7.51 14.74 -10.67
N ILE A 20 7.51 13.88 -9.66
CA ILE A 20 7.32 12.43 -9.84
C ILE A 20 5.93 12.12 -10.37
N LEU A 21 4.88 12.74 -9.80
CA LEU A 21 3.50 12.58 -10.27
C LEU A 21 3.30 13.12 -11.69
N LEU A 22 3.87 14.28 -11.99
CA LEU A 22 3.84 14.82 -13.35
C LEU A 22 4.56 13.90 -14.34
N SER A 23 5.72 13.34 -13.97
CA SER A 23 6.43 12.38 -14.84
C SER A 23 5.63 11.11 -15.09
N TYR A 24 4.84 10.65 -14.09
CA TYR A 24 3.91 9.53 -14.27
C TYR A 24 2.84 9.86 -15.32
N VAL A 25 2.15 11.01 -15.18
CA VAL A 25 1.10 11.43 -16.12
C VAL A 25 1.67 11.63 -17.52
N VAL A 26 2.82 12.32 -17.64
CA VAL A 26 3.47 12.54 -18.94
C VAL A 26 3.91 11.21 -19.58
N SER A 27 4.51 10.31 -18.82
CA SER A 27 4.93 9.01 -19.37
C SER A 27 3.71 8.17 -19.80
N LEU A 28 2.62 8.19 -19.03
CA LEU A 28 1.37 7.52 -19.37
C LEU A 28 0.79 8.03 -20.69
N THR A 29 0.66 9.37 -20.82
CA THR A 29 0.11 9.98 -22.03
C THR A 29 1.00 9.73 -23.25
N VAL A 30 2.30 9.93 -23.13
CA VAL A 30 3.25 9.73 -24.25
C VAL A 30 3.25 8.28 -24.72
N LEU A 31 3.35 7.31 -23.78
CA LEU A 31 3.35 5.89 -24.14
C LEU A 31 2.01 5.43 -24.72
N SER A 32 0.88 5.95 -24.22
CA SER A 32 -0.44 5.63 -24.79
C SER A 32 -0.59 6.17 -26.21
N VAL A 33 -0.12 7.39 -26.47
CA VAL A 33 -0.14 7.98 -27.83
C VAL A 33 0.76 7.17 -28.77
N ILE A 34 1.99 6.87 -28.36
CA ILE A 34 2.94 6.08 -29.17
C ILE A 34 2.35 4.69 -29.47
N SER A 35 1.78 4.01 -28.48
CA SER A 35 1.14 2.71 -28.66
C SER A 35 -0.03 2.78 -29.64
N SER A 36 -0.89 3.79 -29.52
CA SER A 36 -2.03 4.00 -30.41
C SER A 36 -1.58 4.25 -31.85
N LEU A 37 -0.57 5.09 -32.04
CA LEU A 37 0.01 5.35 -33.38
C LEU A 37 0.66 4.09 -33.99
N LEU A 38 1.32 3.28 -33.16
CA LEU A 38 1.90 2.02 -33.59
C LEU A 38 0.81 1.03 -34.07
N ILE A 39 -0.30 0.91 -33.31
CA ILE A 39 -1.42 0.05 -33.69
C ILE A 39 -2.04 0.53 -35.01
N LEU A 40 -2.28 1.83 -35.16
CA LEU A 40 -2.78 2.42 -36.40
C LEU A 40 -1.83 2.16 -37.57
N TYR A 41 -0.54 2.28 -37.37
CA TYR A 41 0.46 1.98 -38.35
C TYR A 41 0.43 0.49 -38.79
N LEU A 42 0.40 -0.43 -37.80
CA LEU A 42 0.31 -1.87 -38.07
C LEU A 42 -1.00 -2.25 -38.79
N PHE A 43 -2.11 -1.60 -38.40
CA PHE A 43 -3.39 -1.76 -39.08
C PHE A 43 -3.31 -1.30 -40.55
N SER A 44 -2.72 -0.13 -40.80
CA SER A 44 -2.48 0.36 -42.15
C SER A 44 -1.57 -0.59 -43.00
N LEU A 45 -0.55 -1.14 -42.31
CA LEU A 45 0.39 -2.08 -42.94
C LEU A 45 -0.29 -3.39 -43.33
N SER A 46 -1.32 -3.85 -42.59
CA SER A 46 -2.07 -5.07 -42.88
C SER A 46 -2.82 -5.02 -44.23
N PHE A 47 -3.21 -3.84 -44.67
CA PHE A 47 -3.76 -3.66 -46.03
C PHE A 47 -2.67 -3.85 -47.12
N ARG A 48 -1.46 -3.32 -46.86
CA ARG A 48 -0.34 -3.47 -47.81
C ARG A 48 0.10 -4.91 -47.99
N PHE A 49 0.12 -5.68 -46.88
CA PHE A 49 0.44 -7.12 -46.95
C PHE A 49 -0.74 -7.98 -47.36
N GLY A 50 -1.89 -7.40 -47.65
CA GLY A 50 -3.08 -8.12 -48.10
C GLY A 50 -3.69 -9.04 -47.04
N VAL A 51 -3.43 -8.78 -45.74
CA VAL A 51 -4.10 -9.47 -44.61
C VAL A 51 -5.53 -8.98 -44.51
N LEU A 52 -5.73 -7.67 -44.67
CA LEU A 52 -7.04 -7.02 -44.68
C LEU A 52 -7.37 -6.52 -46.08
N ILE A 53 -8.67 -6.58 -46.39
CA ILE A 53 -9.26 -5.99 -47.61
C ILE A 53 -9.85 -4.64 -47.20
N PRO A 54 -9.54 -3.55 -47.96
CA PRO A 54 -10.11 -2.23 -47.68
C PRO A 54 -11.64 -2.21 -47.73
N ALA A 55 -12.27 -1.36 -46.90
CA ALA A 55 -13.73 -1.24 -46.87
C ALA A 55 -14.36 -0.87 -48.21
N ASN A 56 -13.70 -0.02 -48.99
CA ASN A 56 -14.17 0.45 -50.31
C ASN A 56 -13.85 -0.51 -51.44
N GLN A 57 -13.20 -1.64 -51.24
CA GLN A 57 -12.84 -2.60 -52.27
C GLN A 57 -14.08 -3.19 -52.91
N VAL A 58 -15.10 -3.55 -52.13
CA VAL A 58 -16.35 -4.12 -52.61
C VAL A 58 -17.07 -3.15 -53.58
N GLU A 59 -17.11 -1.86 -53.23
CA GLU A 59 -17.72 -0.82 -54.08
C GLU A 59 -16.96 -0.63 -55.41
N SER A 60 -15.63 -0.67 -55.33
CA SER A 60 -14.76 -0.62 -56.50
C SER A 60 -14.99 -1.83 -57.40
N ASP A 61 -15.04 -3.03 -56.83
CA ASP A 61 -15.25 -4.28 -57.56
C ASP A 61 -16.66 -4.32 -58.20
N LEU A 62 -17.71 -3.87 -57.46
CA LEU A 62 -19.06 -3.72 -57.99
C LEU A 62 -19.12 -2.72 -59.15
N SER A 63 -18.37 -1.63 -59.06
CA SER A 63 -18.27 -0.64 -60.13
C SER A 63 -17.58 -1.22 -61.39
N ALA A 64 -16.56 -2.06 -61.20
CA ALA A 64 -15.87 -2.72 -62.31
C ALA A 64 -16.75 -3.72 -63.06
N VAL A 65 -17.58 -4.47 -62.33
CA VAL A 65 -18.50 -5.48 -62.94
C VAL A 65 -19.88 -4.93 -63.28
N ARG A 66 -20.09 -3.62 -63.15
CA ARG A 66 -21.37 -2.95 -63.43
C ARG A 66 -21.91 -3.23 -64.81
N SER A 67 -21.06 -3.06 -65.85
CA SER A 67 -21.42 -3.30 -67.25
C SER A 67 -21.88 -4.75 -67.49
N ASP A 68 -21.16 -5.68 -66.85
CA ASP A 68 -21.46 -7.11 -66.98
C ASP A 68 -22.78 -7.49 -66.27
N ILE A 69 -23.08 -6.85 -65.12
CA ILE A 69 -24.36 -7.04 -64.47
C ILE A 69 -25.51 -6.48 -65.31
N GLU A 70 -25.39 -5.29 -65.88
CA GLU A 70 -26.46 -4.56 -66.57
C GLU A 70 -26.71 -5.13 -67.96
N THR A 71 -25.67 -5.60 -68.75
CA THR A 71 -25.78 -5.95 -70.15
C THR A 71 -25.84 -7.45 -70.47
N SER A 72 -25.48 -8.31 -69.50
CA SER A 72 -25.49 -9.75 -69.64
C SER A 72 -26.90 -10.28 -69.99
N LYS A 73 -27.03 -11.27 -70.90
CA LYS A 73 -28.33 -11.89 -71.29
C LYS A 73 -28.98 -12.61 -70.10
N VAL A 74 -28.18 -13.23 -69.20
CA VAL A 74 -28.66 -13.95 -68.03
C VAL A 74 -27.85 -13.43 -66.79
N PHE A 75 -28.54 -13.09 -65.73
CA PHE A 75 -27.86 -12.68 -64.53
C PHE A 75 -27.17 -13.88 -63.87
N ASN A 76 -25.84 -13.82 -63.79
CA ASN A 76 -25.02 -14.79 -63.08
C ASN A 76 -24.57 -14.17 -61.72
N PRO A 77 -25.04 -14.68 -60.55
CA PRO A 77 -24.61 -14.16 -59.23
C PRO A 77 -23.13 -14.34 -58.92
N GLU A 78 -22.42 -15.22 -59.59
CA GLU A 78 -20.99 -15.47 -59.37
C GLU A 78 -20.09 -14.30 -59.82
N ILE A 79 -20.65 -13.34 -60.58
CA ILE A 79 -19.95 -12.11 -60.94
C ILE A 79 -19.85 -11.14 -59.78
N LEU A 80 -20.74 -11.26 -58.78
CA LEU A 80 -20.76 -10.37 -57.65
C LEU A 80 -19.56 -10.62 -56.73
N PRO A 81 -18.96 -9.55 -56.17
CA PRO A 81 -17.84 -9.68 -55.25
C PRO A 81 -18.23 -10.48 -53.98
N ASP A 82 -17.25 -11.21 -53.45
CA ASP A 82 -17.44 -11.99 -52.23
C ASP A 82 -17.94 -11.12 -51.06
N GLY A 83 -18.87 -11.68 -50.23
CA GLY A 83 -19.45 -11.00 -49.07
C GLY A 83 -20.50 -9.94 -49.41
N THR A 84 -21.03 -9.99 -50.65
CA THR A 84 -22.24 -9.26 -51.01
C THR A 84 -23.45 -10.17 -50.96
N SER A 85 -24.60 -9.59 -50.66
CA SER A 85 -25.90 -10.26 -50.83
C SER A 85 -26.73 -9.52 -51.86
N TYR A 86 -27.55 -10.26 -52.59
CA TYR A 86 -28.32 -9.68 -53.69
C TYR A 86 -29.77 -10.10 -53.64
N VAL A 87 -30.62 -9.25 -54.22
CA VAL A 87 -31.99 -9.59 -54.62
C VAL A 87 -32.16 -9.20 -56.10
N PHE A 88 -32.69 -10.14 -56.89
CA PHE A 88 -33.04 -9.91 -58.28
C PHE A 88 -34.55 -9.90 -58.43
N LEU A 89 -35.10 -8.79 -58.88
CA LEU A 89 -36.52 -8.52 -59.05
C LEU A 89 -36.90 -8.36 -60.51
N THR A 90 -38.13 -8.71 -60.85
CA THR A 90 -38.72 -8.33 -62.14
C THR A 90 -38.98 -6.82 -62.19
N ARG A 91 -39.35 -6.29 -63.37
CA ARG A 91 -39.80 -4.90 -63.50
C ARG A 91 -41.05 -4.60 -62.68
N ASP A 92 -41.85 -5.61 -62.36
CA ASP A 92 -43.06 -5.55 -61.52
C ASP A 92 -42.72 -5.83 -60.05
N PHE A 93 -41.45 -5.74 -59.65
CA PHE A 93 -40.95 -5.97 -58.29
C PHE A 93 -41.23 -7.37 -57.72
N LYS A 94 -41.49 -8.39 -58.54
CA LYS A 94 -41.60 -9.78 -58.11
C LYS A 94 -40.22 -10.40 -57.99
N LEU A 95 -40.00 -11.17 -56.89
CA LEU A 95 -38.75 -11.87 -56.64
C LEU A 95 -38.46 -12.93 -57.71
N LYS A 96 -37.31 -12.84 -58.37
CA LYS A 96 -36.76 -13.87 -59.24
C LYS A 96 -35.76 -14.77 -58.56
N LYS A 97 -34.76 -14.17 -57.87
CA LYS A 97 -33.69 -14.88 -57.15
C LYS A 97 -33.09 -13.98 -56.07
N SER A 98 -32.73 -14.55 -54.94
CA SER A 98 -32.10 -13.83 -53.85
C SER A 98 -31.26 -14.76 -52.99
N ASN A 99 -30.17 -14.25 -52.38
CA ASN A 99 -29.47 -14.82 -51.25
C ASN A 99 -29.60 -13.95 -49.98
N MET A 100 -30.39 -12.86 -50.05
CA MET A 100 -30.69 -12.00 -48.92
C MET A 100 -31.72 -12.62 -47.98
N PRO A 101 -31.57 -12.43 -46.64
CA PRO A 101 -32.66 -12.69 -45.69
C PRO A 101 -33.90 -11.83 -45.99
N VAL A 102 -35.11 -12.35 -45.64
CA VAL A 102 -36.37 -11.70 -46.02
C VAL A 102 -36.49 -10.27 -45.53
N ASN A 103 -36.05 -9.97 -44.28
CA ASN A 103 -36.03 -8.63 -43.73
C ASN A 103 -35.15 -7.65 -44.51
N LEU A 104 -34.03 -8.15 -45.09
CA LEU A 104 -33.13 -7.34 -45.90
C LEU A 104 -33.65 -7.10 -47.32
N GLN A 105 -34.46 -8.02 -47.83
CA GLN A 105 -35.15 -7.88 -49.16
C GLN A 105 -36.16 -6.73 -49.11
N GLU A 106 -36.97 -6.64 -48.08
CA GLU A 106 -37.94 -5.54 -47.88
C GLU A 106 -37.24 -4.20 -47.81
N GLU A 107 -36.16 -4.12 -47.01
CA GLU A 107 -35.39 -2.90 -46.89
C GLU A 107 -34.67 -2.49 -48.20
N SER A 108 -34.17 -3.45 -48.93
CA SER A 108 -33.52 -3.20 -50.24
C SER A 108 -34.53 -2.57 -51.23
N LEU A 109 -35.79 -2.99 -51.17
CA LEU A 109 -36.86 -2.49 -52.04
C LEU A 109 -37.25 -1.06 -51.66
N LEU A 110 -37.35 -0.75 -50.35
CA LEU A 110 -37.57 0.60 -49.83
C LEU A 110 -36.44 1.54 -50.22
N ASN A 111 -35.18 1.10 -50.06
CA ASN A 111 -34.01 1.89 -50.44
C ASN A 111 -33.99 2.21 -51.95
N TYR A 112 -34.36 1.26 -52.81
CA TYR A 112 -34.48 1.48 -54.25
C TYR A 112 -35.57 2.51 -54.57
N GLN A 113 -36.76 2.39 -53.97
CA GLN A 113 -37.90 3.29 -54.19
C GLN A 113 -37.61 4.74 -53.74
N PHE A 114 -36.93 4.90 -52.60
CA PHE A 114 -36.61 6.24 -52.03
C PHE A 114 -35.27 6.78 -52.55
N LYS A 115 -34.57 6.07 -53.45
CA LYS A 115 -33.22 6.42 -53.92
C LYS A 115 -32.19 6.69 -52.80
N ASN A 116 -32.36 6.01 -51.69
CA ASN A 116 -31.41 6.08 -50.57
C ASN A 116 -30.35 5.01 -50.76
N ALA A 117 -29.07 5.40 -50.78
CA ALA A 117 -27.96 4.44 -50.90
C ALA A 117 -27.63 3.77 -49.52
N HIS A 118 -28.22 4.24 -48.44
CA HIS A 118 -27.93 3.85 -47.07
C HIS A 118 -29.12 3.20 -46.39
N GLY A 119 -28.92 1.98 -45.91
CA GLY A 119 -29.78 1.44 -44.86
C GLY A 119 -29.10 1.63 -43.54
N GLU A 120 -29.66 2.43 -42.64
CA GLU A 120 -29.04 2.76 -41.31
C GLU A 120 -28.66 1.51 -40.50
N LYS A 121 -29.33 0.39 -40.71
CA LYS A 121 -29.15 -0.85 -39.95
C LYS A 121 -28.42 -1.98 -40.71
N TYR A 122 -28.46 -1.98 -42.01
CA TYR A 122 -28.11 -3.16 -42.82
C TYR A 122 -26.99 -2.94 -43.87
N GLY A 123 -26.32 -1.81 -43.81
CA GLY A 123 -25.20 -1.49 -44.76
C GLY A 123 -25.66 -0.67 -45.97
N TYR A 124 -24.91 -0.78 -47.03
CA TYR A 124 -25.12 0.01 -48.25
C TYR A 124 -25.82 -0.82 -49.32
N PHE A 125 -26.64 -0.17 -50.10
CA PHE A 125 -27.36 -0.78 -51.22
C PHE A 125 -26.96 -0.10 -52.53
N GLN A 126 -26.69 -0.91 -53.56
CA GLN A 126 -26.44 -0.45 -54.92
C GLN A 126 -27.37 -1.18 -55.87
N SER A 127 -28.10 -0.43 -56.69
CA SER A 127 -29.04 -0.99 -57.68
C SER A 127 -28.46 -0.95 -59.08
N PHE A 128 -28.72 -2.01 -59.83
CA PHE A 128 -28.34 -2.20 -61.24
C PHE A 128 -29.60 -2.47 -62.04
N GLU A 129 -29.87 -1.62 -63.06
CA GLU A 129 -31.03 -1.76 -63.95
C GLU A 129 -30.66 -2.66 -65.10
N ARG A 130 -31.51 -3.63 -65.37
CA ARG A 130 -31.35 -4.63 -66.42
C ARG A 130 -32.57 -4.63 -67.30
N SER A 131 -32.39 -5.18 -68.59
CA SER A 131 -33.51 -5.36 -69.50
C SER A 131 -34.60 -6.28 -69.00
N ASP A 132 -34.25 -7.23 -68.07
CA ASP A 132 -35.13 -8.28 -67.55
C ASP A 132 -35.53 -8.07 -66.08
N GLY A 133 -35.13 -6.92 -65.44
CA GLY A 133 -35.44 -6.59 -64.08
C GLY A 133 -34.42 -5.67 -63.38
N ILE A 134 -34.38 -5.72 -62.05
CA ILE A 134 -33.52 -4.91 -61.22
C ILE A 134 -32.75 -5.82 -60.26
N VAL A 135 -31.43 -5.65 -60.20
CA VAL A 135 -30.57 -6.32 -59.22
C VAL A 135 -30.19 -5.29 -58.14
N ILE A 136 -30.50 -5.55 -56.86
CA ILE A 136 -30.07 -4.73 -55.74
C ILE A 136 -29.07 -5.54 -54.96
N VAL A 137 -27.88 -4.98 -54.73
CA VAL A 137 -26.78 -5.61 -54.03
C VAL A 137 -26.59 -4.88 -52.71
N ASN A 138 -26.56 -5.63 -51.61
CA ASN A 138 -26.22 -5.14 -50.31
C ASN A 138 -24.76 -5.48 -49.97
N TYR A 139 -24.05 -4.55 -49.38
CA TYR A 139 -22.68 -4.72 -48.94
C TYR A 139 -22.38 -3.86 -47.70
N GLN A 140 -21.33 -4.24 -46.97
CA GLN A 140 -20.86 -3.48 -45.80
C GLN A 140 -19.56 -2.76 -46.14
N LEU A 141 -19.47 -1.48 -45.73
CA LEU A 141 -18.25 -0.70 -45.85
C LEU A 141 -17.42 -0.87 -44.57
N SER A 142 -16.89 -2.07 -44.37
CA SER A 142 -15.99 -2.37 -43.25
C SER A 142 -14.80 -3.17 -43.74
N PRO A 143 -13.60 -2.96 -43.20
CA PRO A 143 -12.44 -3.78 -43.50
C PRO A 143 -12.71 -5.24 -43.14
N ARG A 144 -12.29 -6.16 -44.02
CA ARG A 144 -12.48 -7.59 -43.80
C ARG A 144 -11.15 -8.33 -43.90
N TYR A 145 -11.05 -9.46 -43.17
CA TYR A 145 -9.89 -10.34 -43.31
C TYR A 145 -9.94 -11.03 -44.72
N ARG A 146 -8.80 -11.17 -45.34
CA ARG A 146 -8.71 -11.95 -46.60
C ARG A 146 -9.01 -13.43 -46.36
N ASN A 147 -8.67 -13.94 -45.18
CA ASN A 147 -8.94 -15.31 -44.78
C ASN A 147 -10.37 -15.44 -44.27
N GLU A 148 -11.17 -16.29 -44.92
CA GLU A 148 -12.57 -16.49 -44.58
C GLU A 148 -12.78 -17.12 -43.21
N TRP A 149 -11.88 -17.99 -42.76
CA TRP A 149 -11.87 -18.53 -41.39
C TRP A 149 -11.76 -17.40 -40.33
N MET A 150 -10.94 -16.40 -40.61
CA MET A 150 -10.81 -15.25 -39.72
C MET A 150 -12.09 -14.40 -39.65
N ASN A 151 -12.78 -14.22 -40.79
CA ASN A 151 -14.06 -13.49 -40.82
C ASN A 151 -15.16 -14.18 -39.98
N GLN A 152 -15.11 -15.52 -39.90
CA GLN A 152 -16.10 -16.30 -39.15
C GLN A 152 -15.81 -16.37 -37.66
N HIS A 153 -14.54 -16.29 -37.25
CA HIS A 153 -14.13 -16.54 -35.86
C HIS A 153 -13.68 -15.29 -35.09
N PHE A 154 -13.32 -14.21 -35.77
CA PHE A 154 -12.90 -12.96 -35.15
C PHE A 154 -13.92 -11.85 -35.40
N PRO A 155 -14.02 -10.88 -34.48
CA PRO A 155 -14.79 -9.66 -34.68
C PRO A 155 -14.27 -8.88 -35.91
N ASN A 156 -15.06 -7.94 -36.39
CA ASN A 156 -14.66 -7.06 -37.48
C ASN A 156 -13.27 -6.44 -37.19
N ALA A 157 -12.47 -6.29 -38.26
CA ALA A 157 -11.08 -5.85 -38.10
C ALA A 157 -10.90 -4.48 -37.43
N ASP A 158 -11.86 -3.56 -37.63
CA ASP A 158 -11.93 -2.25 -37.00
C ASP A 158 -12.22 -2.35 -35.47
N LEU A 159 -13.15 -3.24 -35.08
CA LEU A 159 -13.41 -3.51 -33.67
C LEU A 159 -12.20 -4.14 -32.97
N MET A 160 -11.48 -5.05 -33.66
CA MET A 160 -10.24 -5.63 -33.15
C MET A 160 -9.15 -4.57 -32.98
N MET A 161 -9.03 -3.64 -33.90
CA MET A 161 -8.10 -2.52 -33.84
C MET A 161 -8.41 -1.65 -32.60
N ILE A 162 -9.67 -1.22 -32.46
CA ILE A 162 -10.12 -0.40 -31.31
C ILE A 162 -9.91 -1.15 -30.01
N GLY A 163 -10.31 -2.42 -29.94
CA GLY A 163 -10.13 -3.26 -28.76
C GLY A 163 -8.65 -3.42 -28.37
N SER A 164 -7.76 -3.62 -29.36
CA SER A 164 -6.31 -3.70 -29.09
C SER A 164 -5.72 -2.38 -28.55
N MET A 165 -6.22 -1.23 -28.99
CA MET A 165 -5.85 0.07 -28.43
C MET A 165 -6.24 0.19 -26.94
N PHE A 166 -7.47 -0.18 -26.58
CA PHE A 166 -7.90 -0.17 -25.18
C PHE A 166 -7.08 -1.12 -24.32
N VAL A 167 -6.84 -2.34 -24.80
CA VAL A 167 -6.04 -3.34 -24.08
C VAL A 167 -4.60 -2.84 -23.88
N SER A 168 -3.98 -2.26 -24.90
CA SER A 168 -2.61 -1.74 -24.81
C SER A 168 -2.50 -0.57 -23.80
N ILE A 169 -3.46 0.36 -23.80
CA ILE A 169 -3.51 1.47 -22.84
C ILE A 169 -3.67 0.93 -21.41
N LEU A 170 -4.54 -0.07 -21.21
CA LEU A 170 -4.74 -0.70 -19.90
C LEU A 170 -3.46 -1.38 -19.39
N ILE A 171 -2.74 -2.09 -20.26
CA ILE A 171 -1.46 -2.73 -19.91
C ILE A 171 -0.42 -1.68 -19.53
N ILE A 172 -0.27 -0.62 -20.32
CA ILE A 172 0.65 0.50 -20.03
C ILE A 172 0.30 1.14 -18.66
N PHE A 173 -0.99 1.40 -18.41
CA PHE A 173 -1.46 1.95 -17.16
C PHE A 173 -1.08 1.08 -15.96
N ILE A 174 -1.32 -0.24 -16.05
CA ILE A 174 -0.99 -1.18 -14.97
C ILE A 174 0.52 -1.19 -14.71
N ILE A 175 1.34 -1.34 -15.75
CA ILE A 175 2.81 -1.41 -15.63
C ILE A 175 3.36 -0.13 -15.00
N LEU A 176 2.96 1.05 -15.50
CA LEU A 176 3.43 2.32 -14.97
C LEU A 176 2.98 2.55 -13.53
N THR A 177 1.72 2.20 -13.21
CA THR A 177 1.21 2.33 -11.84
C THR A 177 2.04 1.49 -10.87
N PHE A 178 2.32 0.23 -11.18
CA PHE A 178 3.18 -0.62 -10.35
C PHE A 178 4.60 -0.06 -10.21
N TYR A 179 5.18 0.42 -11.30
CA TYR A 179 6.53 1.00 -11.28
C TYR A 179 6.60 2.23 -10.35
N TYR A 180 5.70 3.20 -10.51
CA TYR A 180 5.70 4.43 -9.71
C TYR A 180 5.26 4.18 -8.26
N ALA A 181 4.32 3.27 -8.02
CA ALA A 181 3.91 2.86 -6.68
C ALA A 181 5.06 2.23 -5.90
N ASN A 182 5.80 1.31 -6.51
CA ASN A 182 6.98 0.71 -5.90
C ASN A 182 8.07 1.73 -5.61
N LYS A 183 8.33 2.65 -6.56
CA LYS A 183 9.28 3.74 -6.38
C LYS A 183 8.91 4.63 -5.18
N LEU A 184 7.64 5.00 -5.06
CA LEU A 184 7.15 5.83 -3.95
C LEU A 184 7.20 5.08 -2.61
N SER A 185 6.79 3.81 -2.59
CA SER A 185 6.83 2.95 -1.41
C SER A 185 8.24 2.79 -0.86
N GLN A 186 9.24 2.60 -1.73
CA GLN A 186 10.63 2.51 -1.29
C GLN A 186 11.13 3.81 -0.62
N GLN A 187 10.68 4.97 -1.11
CA GLN A 187 11.04 6.27 -0.54
C GLN A 187 10.31 6.58 0.78
N LEU A 188 9.18 5.92 1.05
CA LEU A 188 8.43 6.03 2.31
C LEU A 188 9.03 5.18 3.44
N LYS A 189 9.73 4.08 3.13
CA LYS A 189 10.34 3.18 4.12
C LYS A 189 11.21 3.86 5.17
N PRO A 190 12.07 4.85 4.85
CA PRO A 190 12.85 5.57 5.85
C PRO A 190 11.99 6.24 6.92
N ILE A 191 10.86 6.85 6.52
CA ILE A 191 9.93 7.54 7.43
C ILE A 191 9.33 6.53 8.42
N LEU A 192 8.82 5.40 7.89
CA LEU A 192 8.23 4.34 8.71
C LEU A 192 9.25 3.77 9.72
N ARG A 193 10.50 3.55 9.29
CA ARG A 193 11.57 3.05 10.16
C ARG A 193 11.93 4.04 11.27
N VAL A 194 12.01 5.33 10.96
CA VAL A 194 12.27 6.38 11.95
C VAL A 194 11.14 6.44 12.98
N THR A 195 9.88 6.40 12.53
CA THR A 195 8.72 6.42 13.41
C THR A 195 8.68 5.20 14.33
N GLU A 196 8.99 4.01 13.80
CA GLU A 196 9.04 2.78 14.58
C GLU A 196 10.11 2.85 15.67
N LYS A 197 11.33 3.31 15.34
CA LYS A 197 12.41 3.46 16.32
C LYS A 197 12.08 4.46 17.42
N ILE A 198 11.50 5.60 17.07
CA ILE A 198 11.05 6.59 18.08
C ILE A 198 9.97 5.97 18.99
N SER A 199 9.03 5.21 18.44
CA SER A 199 7.99 4.55 19.25
C SER A 199 8.54 3.51 20.22
N GLN A 200 9.65 2.85 19.87
CA GLN A 200 10.38 1.90 20.73
C GLN A 200 11.36 2.59 21.71
N GLN A 201 11.38 3.92 21.73
CA GLN A 201 12.34 4.72 22.51
C GLN A 201 13.82 4.48 22.12
N ASP A 202 14.09 3.85 20.96
CA ASP A 202 15.43 3.82 20.39
C ASP A 202 15.69 5.17 19.71
N LEU A 203 16.39 6.04 20.40
CA LEU A 203 16.68 7.41 19.93
C LEU A 203 18.13 7.57 19.44
N ASP A 204 18.95 6.52 19.49
CA ASP A 204 20.36 6.55 19.11
C ASP A 204 20.59 5.98 17.70
N PHE A 205 20.04 6.67 16.69
CA PHE A 205 20.21 6.31 15.28
C PHE A 205 20.39 7.56 14.41
N GLN A 206 20.95 7.35 13.22
CA GLN A 206 21.03 8.39 12.19
C GLN A 206 19.86 8.27 11.22
N THR A 207 19.22 9.40 10.90
CA THR A 207 18.15 9.46 9.91
C THR A 207 18.71 9.31 8.50
N SER A 208 18.16 8.37 7.72
CA SER A 208 18.50 8.23 6.30
C SER A 208 17.71 9.24 5.46
N GLN A 209 18.34 9.73 4.38
CA GLN A 209 17.71 10.69 3.47
C GLN A 209 16.90 9.97 2.37
N SER A 210 15.77 10.58 1.98
CA SER A 210 15.00 10.23 0.80
C SER A 210 15.47 11.02 -0.43
N THR A 211 15.08 10.57 -1.63
CA THR A 211 15.28 11.36 -2.87
C THR A 211 14.11 12.33 -3.12
N ILE A 212 13.10 12.34 -2.27
CA ILE A 212 11.92 13.20 -2.38
C ILE A 212 12.03 14.31 -1.35
N LYS A 213 11.99 15.55 -1.83
CA LYS A 213 12.14 16.76 -0.99
C LYS A 213 11.13 16.81 0.16
N GLU A 214 9.87 16.54 -0.12
CA GLU A 214 8.80 16.57 0.86
C GLU A 214 8.97 15.50 1.95
N PHE A 215 9.52 14.34 1.58
CA PHE A 215 9.83 13.28 2.55
C PHE A 215 11.04 13.65 3.43
N ASN A 216 12.02 14.36 2.87
CA ASN A 216 13.14 14.88 3.66
C ASN A 216 12.70 15.96 4.65
N GLN A 217 11.69 16.77 4.33
CA GLN A 217 11.10 17.71 5.28
C GLN A 217 10.43 16.99 6.46
N VAL A 218 9.69 15.90 6.19
CA VAL A 218 9.08 15.06 7.23
C VAL A 218 10.16 14.38 8.08
N LEU A 219 11.19 13.81 7.45
CA LEU A 219 12.32 13.18 8.14
C LEU A 219 13.06 14.18 9.04
N SER A 220 13.27 15.42 8.58
CA SER A 220 13.87 16.49 9.39
C SER A 220 12.98 16.84 10.60
N GLY A 221 11.67 16.94 10.41
CA GLY A 221 10.73 17.17 11.51
C GLY A 221 10.75 16.04 12.57
N LEU A 222 10.80 14.79 12.11
CA LEU A 222 10.93 13.62 12.99
C LEU A 222 12.27 13.59 13.72
N ASP A 223 13.37 14.02 13.06
CA ASP A 223 14.67 14.10 13.70
C ASP A 223 14.73 15.18 14.79
N HIS A 224 14.14 16.34 14.56
CA HIS A 224 13.97 17.36 15.61
C HIS A 224 13.16 16.83 16.78
N MET A 225 12.08 16.11 16.53
CA MET A 225 11.26 15.48 17.57
C MET A 225 12.06 14.45 18.36
N ARG A 226 12.87 13.61 17.68
CA ARG A 226 13.77 12.63 18.31
C ARG A 226 14.77 13.30 19.24
N ILE A 227 15.40 14.39 18.80
CA ILE A 227 16.38 15.15 19.58
C ILE A 227 15.69 15.73 20.82
N ALA A 228 14.57 16.43 20.66
CA ALA A 228 13.83 17.03 21.77
C ALA A 228 13.36 15.97 22.80
N LEU A 229 12.88 14.81 22.32
CA LEU A 229 12.49 13.71 23.20
C LEU A 229 13.70 13.15 23.97
N ARG A 230 14.84 12.97 23.29
CA ARG A 230 16.08 12.51 23.93
C ARG A 230 16.53 13.48 25.03
N GLU A 231 16.54 14.78 24.74
CA GLU A 231 16.90 15.83 25.72
C GLU A 231 15.95 15.79 26.94
N SER A 232 14.64 15.76 26.67
CA SER A 232 13.64 15.68 27.76
C SER A 232 13.80 14.45 28.65
N LEU A 233 14.07 13.28 28.03
CA LEU A 233 14.32 12.04 28.79
C LEU A 233 15.60 12.13 29.61
N MET A 234 16.67 12.72 29.06
CA MET A 234 17.91 12.93 29.79
C MET A 234 17.76 13.91 30.98
N GLU A 235 17.02 15.01 30.78
CA GLU A 235 16.72 15.97 31.85
C GLU A 235 15.89 15.33 32.98
N ASN A 236 14.85 14.58 32.62
CA ASN A 236 14.04 13.85 33.58
C ASN A 236 14.87 12.82 34.37
N TRP A 237 15.74 12.07 33.66
CA TRP A 237 16.63 11.11 34.33
C TRP A 237 17.59 11.79 35.28
N LYS A 238 18.18 12.93 34.88
CA LYS A 238 19.08 13.72 35.72
C LYS A 238 18.33 14.28 36.96
N ALA A 239 17.13 14.83 36.77
CA ALA A 239 16.33 15.35 37.86
C ALA A 239 15.98 14.25 38.87
N GLU A 240 15.65 13.05 38.42
CA GLU A 240 15.39 11.91 39.32
C GLU A 240 16.65 11.45 40.03
N GLN A 241 17.82 11.43 39.37
CA GLN A 241 19.09 11.15 40.04
C GLN A 241 19.43 12.20 41.10
N ASP A 242 19.28 13.49 40.78
CA ASP A 242 19.54 14.57 41.72
C ASP A 242 18.62 14.47 42.93
N LYS A 243 17.35 14.17 42.78
CA LYS A 243 16.38 13.92 43.84
C LYS A 243 16.80 12.74 44.73
N GLN A 244 17.25 11.63 44.11
CA GLN A 244 17.73 10.46 44.86
C GLN A 244 19.00 10.77 45.67
N ASN A 245 19.94 11.52 45.09
CA ASN A 245 21.14 11.96 45.79
C ASN A 245 20.79 12.87 46.98
N GLN A 246 19.83 13.80 46.84
CA GLN A 246 19.36 14.66 47.91
C GLN A 246 18.74 13.85 49.04
N ILE A 247 17.84 12.90 48.76
CA ILE A 247 17.22 12.02 49.74
C ILE A 247 18.30 11.22 50.49
N SER A 248 19.29 10.67 49.75
CA SER A 248 20.39 9.91 50.36
C SER A 248 21.22 10.77 51.33
N ALA A 249 21.56 11.99 50.93
CA ALA A 249 22.31 12.94 51.77
C ALA A 249 21.50 13.32 53.03
N LEU A 250 20.22 13.71 52.88
CA LEU A 250 19.33 14.03 54.00
C LEU A 250 19.20 12.86 54.98
N THR A 251 19.06 11.65 54.49
CA THR A 251 18.97 10.44 55.33
C THR A 251 20.24 10.21 56.14
N HIS A 252 21.40 10.42 55.52
CA HIS A 252 22.69 10.33 56.20
C HIS A 252 22.83 11.40 57.31
N ASP A 253 22.49 12.66 56.97
CA ASP A 253 22.61 13.79 57.87
C ASP A 253 21.61 13.73 59.05
N LEU A 254 20.45 13.10 58.88
CA LEU A 254 19.49 12.83 59.95
C LEU A 254 19.93 11.67 60.83
N LYS A 255 20.65 10.67 60.33
CA LYS A 255 21.10 9.52 61.11
C LYS A 255 22.07 9.92 62.23
N THR A 256 22.96 10.89 61.98
CA THR A 256 23.96 11.34 62.97
C THR A 256 23.33 11.98 64.20
N PRO A 257 22.47 13.02 64.12
CA PRO A 257 21.83 13.62 65.31
C PRO A 257 20.89 12.63 66.01
N LEU A 258 20.21 11.73 65.26
CA LEU A 258 19.38 10.70 65.90
C LEU A 258 20.22 9.72 66.75
N THR A 259 21.40 9.32 66.25
CA THR A 259 22.31 8.46 66.99
C THR A 259 22.79 9.16 68.33
N VAL A 260 23.13 10.46 68.23
CA VAL A 260 23.53 11.26 69.42
C VAL A 260 22.36 11.40 70.37
N ALA A 261 21.14 11.70 69.86
CA ALA A 261 19.96 11.85 70.74
C ALA A 261 19.63 10.54 71.49
N ARG A 262 19.72 9.40 70.74
CA ARG A 262 19.51 8.07 71.36
C ARG A 262 20.56 7.75 72.40
N GLY A 263 21.84 7.99 72.12
CA GLY A 263 22.92 7.78 73.07
C GLY A 263 22.77 8.62 74.36
N ASN A 264 22.37 9.91 74.24
CA ASN A 264 22.10 10.74 75.35
C ASN A 264 20.89 10.27 76.19
N ALA A 265 19.84 9.79 75.55
CA ALA A 265 18.68 9.20 76.17
C ALA A 265 19.04 7.92 76.99
N GLU A 266 19.91 7.05 76.37
CA GLU A 266 20.42 5.86 77.04
C GLU A 266 21.29 6.20 78.25
N LEU A 267 22.15 7.20 78.19
CA LEU A 267 22.95 7.68 79.30
C LEU A 267 22.08 8.27 80.37
N LEU A 268 21.05 9.03 80.06
CA LEU A 268 20.10 9.59 81.02
C LEU A 268 19.34 8.51 81.80
N ALA A 269 18.96 7.41 81.08
CA ALA A 269 18.31 6.24 81.67
C ALA A 269 19.19 5.52 82.70
N MET A 270 20.49 5.75 82.75
CA MET A 270 21.43 5.17 83.74
C MET A 270 21.59 6.05 84.99
N THR A 271 20.96 7.22 84.99
CA THR A 271 20.99 8.12 86.18
C THR A 271 19.78 7.89 87.11
N SER A 272 19.80 8.48 88.31
CA SER A 272 18.64 8.42 89.24
C SER A 272 17.54 9.36 88.68
N LEU A 273 16.47 8.84 88.19
CA LEU A 273 15.32 9.58 87.68
C LEU A 273 14.14 9.43 88.65
N ASP A 274 13.32 10.46 88.76
CA ASP A 274 12.01 10.35 89.40
C ASP A 274 10.98 9.72 88.46
N GLU A 275 9.78 9.38 88.96
CA GLU A 275 8.74 8.68 88.18
C GLU A 275 8.30 9.49 86.97
N ASN A 276 8.13 10.81 87.09
CA ASN A 276 7.76 11.69 85.99
C ASN A 276 8.88 11.79 84.91
N GLN A 277 10.14 11.86 85.38
CA GLN A 277 11.29 11.89 84.46
C GLN A 277 11.46 10.57 83.69
N THR A 278 11.17 9.44 84.32
CA THR A 278 11.21 8.13 83.74
C THR A 278 10.15 8.00 82.63
N ASP A 279 8.94 8.47 82.91
CA ASP A 279 7.85 8.45 81.90
C ASP A 279 8.17 9.35 80.67
N LEU A 280 8.66 10.58 80.97
CA LEU A 280 9.09 11.49 79.86
C LEU A 280 10.21 10.91 79.03
N LEU A 281 11.17 10.24 79.66
CA LEU A 281 12.30 9.61 78.96
C LEU A 281 11.82 8.45 78.06
N GLU A 282 10.88 7.65 78.59
CA GLU A 282 10.28 6.56 77.75
C GLU A 282 9.55 7.09 76.50
N HIS A 283 8.76 8.19 76.73
CA HIS A 283 8.10 8.84 75.57
C HIS A 283 9.10 9.42 74.58
N PHE A 284 10.20 10.01 74.99
CA PHE A 284 11.26 10.55 74.20
C PHE A 284 11.97 9.44 73.40
N GLN A 285 12.31 8.30 73.99
CA GLN A 285 12.92 7.16 73.40
C GLN A 285 12.00 6.55 72.33
N LYS A 286 10.69 6.42 72.59
CA LYS A 286 9.69 5.99 71.60
C LYS A 286 9.64 6.93 70.39
N GLY A 287 9.70 8.26 70.63
CA GLY A 287 9.76 9.25 69.53
C GLY A 287 11.00 9.10 68.64
N ILE A 288 12.18 8.94 69.25
CA ILE A 288 13.43 8.70 68.51
C ILE A 288 13.36 7.42 67.68
N ALA A 289 12.86 6.32 68.25
CA ALA A 289 12.71 5.04 67.56
C ALA A 289 11.75 5.15 66.36
N GLN A 290 10.68 5.91 66.44
CA GLN A 290 9.75 6.18 65.40
C GLN A 290 10.39 6.97 64.25
N VAL A 291 11.17 8.02 64.51
CA VAL A 291 11.91 8.80 63.54
C VAL A 291 12.98 7.94 62.85
N ASP A 292 13.72 7.11 63.65
CA ASP A 292 14.72 6.17 63.06
C ASP A 292 14.08 5.20 62.05
N THR A 293 12.86 4.72 62.36
CA THR A 293 12.09 3.87 61.43
C THR A 293 11.74 4.61 60.17
N TYR A 294 11.24 5.85 60.24
CA TYR A 294 10.92 6.65 59.06
C TYR A 294 12.15 6.94 58.19
N VAL A 295 13.30 7.25 58.80
CA VAL A 295 14.57 7.49 58.11
C VAL A 295 15.02 6.21 57.37
N LYS A 296 14.86 5.02 57.98
CA LYS A 296 15.14 3.73 57.35
C LYS A 296 14.21 3.47 56.15
N GLU A 297 12.91 3.67 56.32
CA GLU A 297 11.92 3.49 55.27
C GLU A 297 12.19 4.42 54.07
N LEU A 298 12.51 5.71 54.34
CA LEU A 298 12.93 6.65 53.29
C LEU A 298 14.17 6.17 52.53
N SER A 299 15.16 5.62 53.24
CA SER A 299 16.36 5.05 52.62
C SER A 299 16.07 3.85 51.76
N GLU A 300 15.15 2.98 52.17
CA GLU A 300 14.75 1.80 51.43
C GLU A 300 13.96 2.16 50.17
N ILE A 301 12.99 3.09 50.25
CA ILE A 301 12.22 3.59 49.14
C ILE A 301 13.18 4.21 48.08
N ASN A 302 14.14 5.01 48.55
CA ASN A 302 15.13 5.61 47.65
C ASN A 302 16.00 4.57 46.95
N LYS A 303 16.40 3.50 47.62
CA LYS A 303 17.14 2.37 47.01
C LYS A 303 16.31 1.54 46.03
N MET A 304 15.00 1.38 46.32
CA MET A 304 14.08 0.67 45.44
C MET A 304 13.80 1.44 44.12
N SER A 305 13.83 2.78 44.17
CA SER A 305 13.67 3.64 42.98
C SER A 305 14.85 3.53 42.00
N LEU A 306 16.02 3.07 42.42
CA LEU A 306 17.08 2.59 41.53
C LEU A 306 16.56 1.31 40.93
N LYS A 307 15.99 1.38 39.69
CA LYS A 307 15.67 0.22 38.90
C LYS A 307 16.90 -0.67 38.83
N LYS A 308 16.98 -1.69 39.70
CA LYS A 308 17.82 -2.84 39.42
C LYS A 308 17.34 -3.35 38.06
N THR A 309 18.20 -3.30 37.09
CA THR A 309 18.04 -4.10 35.88
C THR A 309 17.81 -5.51 36.39
N LEU A 310 16.54 -5.96 36.33
CA LEU A 310 16.21 -7.33 36.64
C LEU A 310 16.94 -8.17 35.58
N THR A 311 18.07 -8.76 35.94
CA THR A 311 18.65 -9.86 35.18
C THR A 311 17.73 -11.06 35.42
N LEU A 312 16.97 -11.39 34.43
CA LEU A 312 16.17 -12.60 34.44
C LEU A 312 17.16 -13.79 34.35
N GLU A 313 17.29 -14.53 35.44
CA GLU A 313 18.02 -15.79 35.49
C GLU A 313 16.99 -16.94 35.50
N GLU A 314 17.25 -17.97 34.71
CA GLU A 314 16.46 -19.21 34.80
C GLU A 314 16.80 -19.91 36.11
N VAL A 315 15.84 -19.93 37.02
CA VAL A 315 15.95 -20.63 38.30
C VAL A 315 15.08 -21.89 38.26
N PRO A 316 15.59 -23.07 38.59
CA PRO A 316 14.78 -24.28 38.67
C PRO A 316 13.62 -24.06 39.66
N ALA A 317 12.39 -24.25 39.21
CA ALA A 317 11.17 -23.99 39.97
C ALA A 317 11.16 -24.71 41.33
N LYS A 318 11.75 -25.89 41.39
CA LYS A 318 11.87 -26.69 42.62
C LYS A 318 12.77 -26.03 43.65
N GLU A 319 13.92 -25.52 43.25
CA GLU A 319 14.90 -24.83 44.11
C GLU A 319 14.34 -23.53 44.65
N PHE A 320 13.65 -22.77 43.79
CA PHE A 320 12.96 -21.54 44.16
C PHE A 320 11.86 -21.75 45.20
N VAL A 321 11.08 -22.80 45.07
CA VAL A 321 10.01 -23.15 46.04
C VAL A 321 10.57 -23.69 47.34
N GLU A 322 11.66 -24.44 47.34
CA GLU A 322 12.35 -24.91 48.57
C GLU A 322 12.94 -23.69 49.34
N ASP A 323 13.54 -22.74 48.68
CA ASP A 323 14.07 -21.50 49.29
C ASP A 323 12.96 -20.66 49.96
N ILE A 324 11.82 -20.46 49.28
CA ILE A 324 10.64 -19.76 49.86
C ILE A 324 10.11 -20.54 51.06
N TYR A 325 10.06 -21.87 50.99
CA TYR A 325 9.60 -22.69 52.13
C TYR A 325 10.50 -22.52 53.35
N ASP A 326 11.82 -22.60 53.19
CA ASP A 326 12.80 -22.46 54.28
C ASP A 326 12.81 -21.08 54.89
N GLN A 327 12.68 -20.01 54.07
CA GLN A 327 12.54 -18.63 54.54
C GLN A 327 11.24 -18.43 55.32
N THR A 328 10.13 -18.96 54.83
CA THR A 328 8.82 -18.89 55.48
C THR A 328 8.81 -19.65 56.81
N LEU A 329 9.42 -20.83 56.84
CA LEU A 329 9.54 -21.64 58.08
C LEU A 329 10.36 -20.92 59.13
N SER A 330 11.49 -20.31 58.77
CA SER A 330 12.35 -19.52 59.63
C SER A 330 11.63 -18.34 60.29
N LEU A 331 10.85 -17.59 59.47
CA LEU A 331 10.02 -16.45 59.95
C LEU A 331 8.86 -16.91 60.85
N ALA A 332 8.24 -18.06 60.55
CA ALA A 332 7.13 -18.60 61.31
C ALA A 332 7.58 -19.11 62.70
N GLN A 333 8.78 -19.71 62.80
CA GLN A 333 9.37 -20.17 64.05
C GLN A 333 9.59 -18.98 65.03
N THR A 334 10.02 -17.81 64.53
CA THR A 334 10.20 -16.62 65.38
C THR A 334 8.90 -16.06 65.94
N LYS A 335 7.75 -16.34 65.31
CA LYS A 335 6.42 -15.90 65.72
C LYS A 335 5.49 -17.01 66.25
N GLN A 336 5.99 -18.22 66.43
CA GLN A 336 5.23 -19.40 66.88
C GLN A 336 3.97 -19.67 66.00
N ILE A 337 4.08 -19.49 64.70
CA ILE A 337 3.00 -19.73 63.73
C ILE A 337 3.22 -21.09 63.06
N ASN A 338 2.16 -21.91 62.99
CA ASN A 338 2.20 -23.18 62.25
C ASN A 338 1.96 -22.90 60.73
N VAL A 339 2.93 -23.26 59.89
CA VAL A 339 2.85 -23.10 58.42
C VAL A 339 2.50 -24.44 57.83
N VAL A 340 1.42 -24.47 57.03
CA VAL A 340 1.04 -25.64 56.23
C VAL A 340 1.29 -25.28 54.77
N PHE A 341 2.16 -26.02 54.09
CA PHE A 341 2.52 -25.82 52.68
C PHE A 341 1.96 -26.95 51.85
N ASP A 342 1.05 -26.64 50.89
CA ASP A 342 0.47 -27.62 49.99
C ASP A 342 1.26 -27.67 48.66
N LYS A 343 1.99 -28.76 48.43
CA LYS A 343 2.87 -28.94 47.25
C LYS A 343 2.19 -29.52 46.03
N LYS A 344 0.87 -29.66 45.99
CA LYS A 344 0.16 -30.49 45.03
C LYS A 344 0.16 -30.01 43.54
N GLU A 345 0.47 -28.75 43.26
CA GLU A 345 0.36 -28.20 41.90
C GLU A 345 1.68 -27.94 41.12
N ILE A 346 2.84 -28.05 41.76
CA ILE A 346 4.13 -27.64 41.17
C ILE A 346 4.81 -28.75 40.34
N ALA A 347 4.22 -29.96 40.31
CA ALA A 347 4.81 -31.12 39.65
C ALA A 347 4.27 -31.44 38.24
N LYS A 348 3.68 -30.47 37.57
CA LYS A 348 3.19 -30.64 36.19
C LYS A 348 3.61 -29.45 35.30
N GLU A 349 4.92 -29.33 35.07
CA GLU A 349 5.45 -28.78 33.79
C GLU A 349 6.94 -29.09 33.74
#